data_1d61d3e9cdc14a3bd92f8530fa9184ae
#
_entry.id   1d61d3e9cdc14a3bd92f8530fa9184ae
#
_cell.length_a   1.000
_cell.length_b   1.000
_cell.length_c   1.000
_cell.angle_alpha   90.00
_cell.angle_beta   90.00
_cell.angle_gamma   90.00
#
_symmetry.space_group_name_H-M   'P 1'
#
loop_
_entity.id
_entity.type
_entity.pdbx_description
1 polymer ?
#
loop_
_entity_poly.entity_id
_entity_poly.type
_entity_poly.pdbx_seq_one_letter_code
_entity_poly.pdbx_strand_id
1 'polypeptide(L)'
;MMPLPYLLLLSSATRQSCSVWLKNRVQSCYVPDSTTRRADLSPVPETDRVELRANILPLLAAAPSRNITVQLAATLKTIISHDFPDQWPNLLADIKLKLNSNDIRQVHAGCVATVETVRAFRFVFFVLKSGISVFMLASDRFRQNTEIRPHIVSELFPTLVSIASRMMQTPPSSAQEIPTMLHLIIKAYKTSISSELSPHQQSAESIVPWGQLLFNVVNLSLPRDAVPEDEEERESCEWWKAKKWSYAVLGALFHRCVPYARAYT
;
A
#
# COMPACT_ATOMS: atom_id res chain seq x y z
N MET A 1 -26.26 -6.37 -3.63
CA MET A 1 -25.05 -6.85 -2.93
C MET A 1 -25.44 -7.41 -1.56
N MET A 2 -24.88 -8.52 -1.05
CA MET A 2 -25.22 -9.02 0.29
C MET A 2 -24.70 -8.05 1.37
N PRO A 3 -25.52 -7.71 2.38
CA PRO A 3 -25.06 -6.86 3.48
C PRO A 3 -23.90 -7.48 4.25
N LEU A 4 -22.94 -6.64 4.68
CA LEU A 4 -21.73 -7.02 5.44
C LEU A 4 -21.91 -8.07 6.54
N PRO A 5 -22.99 -8.06 7.36
CA PRO A 5 -23.18 -9.04 8.44
C PRO A 5 -23.24 -10.49 7.95
N TYR A 6 -23.76 -10.74 6.75
CA TYR A 6 -23.87 -12.10 6.21
C TYR A 6 -22.53 -12.70 5.77
N LEU A 7 -21.54 -11.89 5.40
CA LEU A 7 -20.20 -12.38 5.06
C LEU A 7 -19.47 -13.01 6.26
N LEU A 8 -19.77 -12.56 7.47
CA LEU A 8 -19.19 -13.13 8.71
C LEU A 8 -19.76 -14.49 9.07
N LEU A 9 -20.96 -14.83 8.57
CA LEU A 9 -21.61 -16.12 8.80
C LEU A 9 -21.17 -17.22 7.81
N LEU A 10 -20.47 -16.84 6.75
CA LEU A 10 -20.01 -17.78 5.72
C LEU A 10 -18.80 -18.60 6.19
N SER A 11 -18.65 -19.81 5.65
CA SER A 11 -17.46 -20.63 5.87
C SER A 11 -16.19 -19.93 5.35
N SER A 12 -15.03 -20.29 5.87
CA SER A 12 -13.73 -19.73 5.43
C SER A 12 -13.53 -19.90 3.91
N ALA A 13 -13.85 -21.07 3.37
CA ALA A 13 -13.75 -21.37 1.95
C ALA A 13 -14.67 -20.48 1.12
N THR A 14 -15.91 -20.29 1.56
CA THR A 14 -16.88 -19.42 0.86
C THR A 14 -16.43 -17.97 0.88
N ARG A 15 -15.94 -17.45 2.01
CA ARG A 15 -15.37 -16.09 2.09
C ARG A 15 -14.20 -15.90 1.14
N GLN A 16 -13.31 -16.89 1.05
CA GLN A 16 -12.19 -16.87 0.11
C GLN A 16 -12.69 -16.80 -1.34
N SER A 17 -13.62 -17.67 -1.73
CA SER A 17 -14.17 -17.69 -3.08
C SER A 17 -14.89 -16.39 -3.45
N CYS A 18 -15.69 -15.85 -2.51
CA CYS A 18 -16.35 -14.54 -2.69
C CYS A 18 -15.35 -13.40 -2.88
N SER A 19 -14.25 -13.39 -2.12
CA SER A 19 -13.22 -12.34 -2.25
C SER A 19 -12.50 -12.40 -3.60
N VAL A 20 -12.21 -13.60 -4.10
CA VAL A 20 -11.62 -13.82 -5.43
C VAL A 20 -12.60 -13.39 -6.54
N TRP A 21 -13.87 -13.79 -6.41
CA TRP A 21 -14.90 -13.38 -7.35
C TRP A 21 -15.06 -11.86 -7.39
N LEU A 22 -15.16 -11.20 -6.23
CA LEU A 22 -15.27 -9.75 -6.13
C LEU A 22 -14.10 -9.06 -6.81
N LYS A 23 -12.86 -9.49 -6.52
CA LYS A 23 -11.66 -8.96 -7.16
C LYS A 23 -11.75 -9.09 -8.68
N ASN A 24 -12.05 -10.27 -9.18
CA ASN A 24 -12.12 -10.52 -10.62
C ASN A 24 -13.23 -9.68 -11.29
N ARG A 25 -14.39 -9.56 -10.63
CA ARG A 25 -15.51 -8.74 -11.12
C ARG A 25 -15.13 -7.28 -11.21
N VAL A 26 -14.51 -6.72 -10.15
CA VAL A 26 -14.08 -5.33 -10.13
C VAL A 26 -12.98 -5.08 -11.17
N GLN A 27 -11.95 -5.93 -11.22
CA GLN A 27 -10.87 -5.78 -12.20
C GLN A 27 -11.33 -5.82 -13.66
N SER A 28 -12.35 -6.63 -13.97
CA SER A 28 -12.82 -6.81 -15.34
C SER A 28 -13.91 -5.82 -15.77
N CYS A 29 -14.66 -5.26 -14.83
CA CYS A 29 -15.92 -4.57 -15.16
C CYS A 29 -16.12 -3.25 -14.41
N TYR A 30 -15.16 -2.77 -13.61
CA TYR A 30 -15.34 -1.55 -12.81
C TYR A 30 -15.56 -0.35 -13.71
N VAL A 31 -14.71 -0.16 -14.70
CA VAL A 31 -14.86 0.85 -15.73
C VAL A 31 -15.12 0.17 -17.08
N PRO A 32 -16.09 0.60 -17.84
CA PRO A 32 -16.34 0.08 -19.18
C PRO A 32 -15.23 0.52 -20.13
N ASP A 33 -14.12 -0.21 -20.13
CA ASP A 33 -13.06 -0.05 -21.12
C ASP A 33 -13.29 -1.06 -22.24
N SER A 34 -13.36 -0.56 -23.46
CA SER A 34 -13.62 -1.36 -24.66
C SER A 34 -12.54 -2.38 -24.99
N THR A 35 -11.31 -2.19 -24.44
CA THR A 35 -10.14 -3.01 -24.81
C THR A 35 -9.92 -4.24 -23.91
N THR A 36 -10.39 -4.20 -22.66
CA THR A 36 -10.15 -5.27 -21.66
C THR A 36 -11.43 -6.00 -21.25
N ARG A 37 -12.58 -5.47 -21.59
CA ARG A 37 -13.87 -6.02 -21.20
C ARG A 37 -14.24 -7.23 -22.05
N ARG A 38 -14.57 -8.34 -21.40
CA ARG A 38 -15.31 -9.42 -22.07
C ARG A 38 -16.68 -8.87 -22.48
N ALA A 39 -17.02 -9.02 -23.75
CA ALA A 39 -18.26 -8.50 -24.34
C ALA A 39 -19.55 -8.97 -23.64
N ASP A 40 -19.45 -10.07 -22.87
CA ASP A 40 -20.54 -10.72 -22.14
C ASP A 40 -20.76 -10.16 -20.72
N LEU A 41 -19.85 -9.29 -20.20
CA LEU A 41 -19.94 -8.79 -18.84
C LEU A 41 -20.43 -7.34 -18.79
N SER A 42 -21.55 -7.11 -18.08
CA SER A 42 -22.05 -5.76 -17.81
C SER A 42 -21.12 -4.98 -16.88
N PRO A 43 -20.98 -3.65 -17.03
CA PRO A 43 -20.26 -2.80 -16.09
C PRO A 43 -20.81 -2.92 -14.66
N VAL A 44 -19.98 -2.62 -13.66
CA VAL A 44 -20.46 -2.46 -12.27
C VAL A 44 -21.35 -1.23 -12.21
N PRO A 45 -22.62 -1.34 -11.78
CA PRO A 45 -23.53 -0.21 -11.64
C PRO A 45 -22.97 0.83 -10.66
N GLU A 46 -23.31 2.12 -10.84
CA GLU A 46 -22.82 3.17 -9.94
C GLU A 46 -23.31 2.99 -8.50
N THR A 47 -24.51 2.48 -8.29
CA THR A 47 -25.02 2.13 -6.95
C THR A 47 -24.09 1.15 -6.24
N ASP A 48 -23.63 0.10 -6.94
CA ASP A 48 -22.72 -0.88 -6.39
C ASP A 48 -21.31 -0.30 -6.16
N ARG A 49 -20.87 0.66 -6.99
CA ARG A 49 -19.60 1.37 -6.79
C ARG A 49 -19.62 2.21 -5.53
N VAL A 50 -20.71 2.93 -5.27
CA VAL A 50 -20.91 3.70 -4.03
C VAL A 50 -20.83 2.78 -2.82
N GLU A 51 -21.52 1.63 -2.85
CA GLU A 51 -21.45 0.64 -1.77
C GLU A 51 -20.04 0.04 -1.60
N LEU A 52 -19.33 -0.22 -2.70
CA LEU A 52 -17.96 -0.71 -2.66
C LEU A 52 -17.03 0.30 -1.98
N ARG A 53 -17.09 1.58 -2.35
CA ARG A 53 -16.30 2.66 -1.70
C ARG A 53 -16.59 2.74 -0.20
N ALA A 54 -17.85 2.69 0.19
CA ALA A 54 -18.24 2.77 1.60
C ALA A 54 -17.77 1.57 2.43
N ASN A 55 -17.69 0.38 1.83
CA ASN A 55 -17.54 -0.86 2.57
C ASN A 55 -16.16 -1.52 2.43
N ILE A 56 -15.34 -1.17 1.45
CA ILE A 56 -14.07 -1.88 1.18
C ILE A 56 -13.05 -1.76 2.33
N LEU A 57 -12.93 -0.59 2.97
CA LEU A 57 -12.04 -0.41 4.12
C LEU A 57 -12.53 -1.15 5.38
N PRO A 58 -13.82 -1.10 5.76
CA PRO A 58 -14.39 -1.98 6.79
C PRO A 58 -14.17 -3.48 6.51
N LEU A 59 -14.40 -3.93 5.28
CA LEU A 59 -14.16 -5.33 4.88
C LEU A 59 -12.69 -5.72 5.03
N LEU A 60 -11.78 -4.83 4.68
CA LEU A 60 -10.34 -5.05 4.82
C LEU A 60 -9.95 -5.21 6.30
N ALA A 61 -10.52 -4.40 7.20
CA ALA A 61 -10.28 -4.50 8.64
C ALA A 61 -10.89 -5.77 9.26
N ALA A 62 -11.98 -6.27 8.69
CA ALA A 62 -12.65 -7.51 9.12
C ALA A 62 -12.09 -8.77 8.45
N ALA A 63 -11.08 -8.66 7.58
CA ALA A 63 -10.54 -9.79 6.83
C ALA A 63 -9.91 -10.83 7.79
N PRO A 64 -10.40 -12.08 7.80
CA PRO A 64 -9.98 -13.09 8.78
C PRO A 64 -8.67 -13.78 8.40
N SER A 65 -8.17 -13.57 7.18
CA SER A 65 -6.95 -14.23 6.70
C SER A 65 -6.20 -13.36 5.69
N ARG A 66 -4.89 -13.60 5.60
CA ARG A 66 -4.00 -12.93 4.63
C ARG A 66 -4.48 -13.10 3.18
N ASN A 67 -4.99 -14.28 2.83
CA ASN A 67 -5.46 -14.54 1.46
C ASN A 67 -6.63 -13.63 1.09
N ILE A 68 -7.59 -13.44 2.01
CA ILE A 68 -8.72 -12.53 1.80
C ILE A 68 -8.24 -11.08 1.75
N THR A 69 -7.33 -10.68 2.66
CA THR A 69 -6.72 -9.35 2.66
C THR A 69 -6.08 -9.02 1.30
N VAL A 70 -5.36 -9.96 0.70
CA VAL A 70 -4.71 -9.75 -0.62
C VAL A 70 -5.75 -9.52 -1.72
N GLN A 71 -6.87 -10.27 -1.73
CA GLN A 71 -7.92 -10.08 -2.74
C GLN A 71 -8.63 -8.73 -2.56
N LEU A 72 -8.95 -8.36 -1.31
CA LEU A 72 -9.57 -7.07 -1.01
C LEU A 72 -8.62 -5.89 -1.31
N ALA A 73 -7.33 -6.03 -1.02
CA ALA A 73 -6.31 -5.03 -1.35
C ALA A 73 -6.21 -4.81 -2.87
N ALA A 74 -6.22 -5.88 -3.67
CA ALA A 74 -6.24 -5.79 -5.12
C ALA A 74 -7.52 -5.14 -5.66
N THR A 75 -8.67 -5.44 -5.04
CA THR A 75 -9.95 -4.79 -5.34
C THR A 75 -9.88 -3.29 -5.03
N LEU A 76 -9.41 -2.94 -3.83
CA LEU A 76 -9.24 -1.56 -3.38
C LEU A 76 -8.35 -0.76 -4.35
N LYS A 77 -7.20 -1.33 -4.75
CA LYS A 77 -6.30 -0.69 -5.73
C LYS A 77 -7.03 -0.33 -7.03
N THR A 78 -7.85 -1.23 -7.55
CA THR A 78 -8.62 -0.97 -8.77
C THR A 78 -9.61 0.17 -8.57
N ILE A 79 -10.36 0.17 -7.46
CA ILE A 79 -11.30 1.24 -7.14
C ILE A 79 -10.57 2.58 -7.04
N ILE A 80 -9.48 2.64 -6.26
CA ILE A 80 -8.68 3.87 -6.08
C ILE A 80 -8.18 4.41 -7.42
N SER A 81 -7.65 3.56 -8.31
CA SER A 81 -7.10 4.01 -9.59
C SER A 81 -8.13 4.61 -10.54
N HIS A 82 -9.42 4.40 -10.29
CA HIS A 82 -10.49 4.96 -11.11
C HIS A 82 -11.26 6.09 -10.43
N ASP A 83 -11.44 6.01 -9.12
CA ASP A 83 -12.35 6.88 -8.39
C ASP A 83 -11.66 8.00 -7.60
N PHE A 84 -10.38 7.83 -7.23
CA PHE A 84 -9.67 8.87 -6.51
C PHE A 84 -8.94 9.82 -7.47
N PRO A 85 -9.03 11.15 -7.27
CA PRO A 85 -9.72 11.82 -6.17
C PRO A 85 -11.22 12.13 -6.45
N ASP A 86 -11.68 12.08 -7.70
CA ASP A 86 -12.90 12.73 -8.17
C ASP A 86 -14.18 12.13 -7.55
N GLN A 87 -14.29 10.81 -7.54
CA GLN A 87 -15.46 10.08 -7.03
C GLN A 87 -15.29 9.61 -5.58
N TRP A 88 -14.07 9.70 -5.04
CA TRP A 88 -13.76 9.35 -3.66
C TRP A 88 -12.81 10.36 -3.00
N PRO A 89 -13.21 11.63 -2.88
CA PRO A 89 -12.32 12.69 -2.35
C PRO A 89 -11.90 12.45 -0.89
N ASN A 90 -12.71 11.77 -0.09
CA ASN A 90 -12.46 11.52 1.33
C ASN A 90 -11.53 10.31 1.60
N LEU A 91 -11.05 9.60 0.58
CA LEU A 91 -10.24 8.38 0.74
C LEU A 91 -9.09 8.57 1.74
N LEU A 92 -8.31 9.64 1.63
CA LEU A 92 -7.15 9.86 2.51
C LEU A 92 -7.56 10.12 3.96
N ALA A 93 -8.68 10.82 4.17
CA ALA A 93 -9.25 11.03 5.51
C ALA A 93 -9.74 9.71 6.11
N ASP A 94 -10.40 8.88 5.32
CA ASP A 94 -10.89 7.57 5.74
C ASP A 94 -9.71 6.64 6.12
N ILE A 95 -8.63 6.66 5.36
CA ILE A 95 -7.40 5.93 5.68
C ILE A 95 -6.77 6.45 6.96
N LYS A 96 -6.65 7.77 7.14
CA LYS A 96 -6.12 8.39 8.38
C LYS A 96 -6.94 7.97 9.60
N LEU A 97 -8.25 7.93 9.48
CA LEU A 97 -9.13 7.49 10.55
C LEU A 97 -8.80 6.04 10.96
N LYS A 98 -8.57 5.14 10.00
CA LYS A 98 -8.14 3.77 10.27
C LYS A 98 -6.77 3.71 10.94
N LEU A 99 -5.81 4.47 10.45
CA LEU A 99 -4.45 4.53 10.98
C LEU A 99 -4.40 5.03 12.43
N ASN A 100 -5.28 5.95 12.80
CA ASN A 100 -5.37 6.52 14.16
C ASN A 100 -6.29 5.73 15.12
N SER A 101 -6.81 4.58 14.70
CA SER A 101 -7.64 3.72 15.53
C SER A 101 -6.82 3.05 16.66
N ASN A 102 -7.50 2.74 17.76
CA ASN A 102 -6.95 1.88 18.84
C ASN A 102 -7.07 0.38 18.51
N ASP A 103 -7.89 -0.01 17.52
CA ASP A 103 -8.00 -1.39 17.07
C ASP A 103 -6.90 -1.71 16.06
N ILE A 104 -6.02 -2.64 16.40
CA ILE A 104 -4.88 -3.07 15.58
C ILE A 104 -5.29 -3.54 14.18
N ARG A 105 -6.49 -4.13 14.03
CA ARG A 105 -7.02 -4.56 12.72
C ARG A 105 -7.37 -3.38 11.84
N GLN A 106 -7.89 -2.29 12.44
CA GLN A 106 -8.16 -1.05 11.71
C GLN A 106 -6.85 -0.40 11.24
N VAL A 107 -5.83 -0.36 12.13
CA VAL A 107 -4.49 0.17 11.79
C VAL A 107 -3.87 -0.66 10.67
N HIS A 108 -3.95 -2.00 10.74
CA HIS A 108 -3.48 -2.89 9.68
C HIS A 108 -4.17 -2.59 8.34
N ALA A 109 -5.51 -2.46 8.35
CA ALA A 109 -6.27 -2.10 7.15
C ALA A 109 -5.85 -0.74 6.59
N GLY A 110 -5.59 0.26 7.44
CA GLY A 110 -5.05 1.56 7.06
C GLY A 110 -3.68 1.45 6.40
N CYS A 111 -2.77 0.62 6.95
CA CYS A 111 -1.46 0.35 6.35
C CYS A 111 -1.58 -0.31 4.97
N VAL A 112 -2.43 -1.33 4.83
CA VAL A 112 -2.69 -1.99 3.54
C VAL A 112 -3.29 -0.99 2.53
N ALA A 113 -4.29 -0.22 2.95
CA ALA A 113 -4.91 0.79 2.10
C ALA A 113 -3.90 1.84 1.62
N THR A 114 -3.00 2.30 2.51
CA THR A 114 -1.94 3.23 2.13
C THR A 114 -1.00 2.63 1.08
N VAL A 115 -0.58 1.37 1.25
CA VAL A 115 0.27 0.67 0.25
C VAL A 115 -0.44 0.63 -1.10
N GLU A 116 -1.72 0.28 -1.15
CA GLU A 116 -2.43 0.17 -2.42
C GLU A 116 -2.76 1.54 -3.03
N THR A 117 -2.97 2.57 -2.21
CA THR A 117 -3.10 3.96 -2.69
C THR A 117 -1.80 4.43 -3.36
N VAL A 118 -0.65 4.25 -2.71
CA VAL A 118 0.65 4.59 -3.32
C VAL A 118 0.92 3.78 -4.59
N ARG A 119 0.51 2.52 -4.63
CA ARG A 119 0.65 1.64 -5.81
C ARG A 119 -0.25 2.03 -6.97
N ALA A 120 -1.46 2.53 -6.69
CA ALA A 120 -2.39 2.98 -7.73
C ALA A 120 -1.80 4.14 -8.54
N PHE A 121 -1.00 5.00 -7.89
CA PHE A 121 -0.35 6.17 -8.49
C PHE A 121 1.16 6.00 -8.71
N ARG A 122 1.65 4.75 -8.73
CA ARG A 122 3.04 4.46 -9.07
C ARG A 122 3.26 4.58 -10.56
N PHE A 123 4.27 5.33 -10.95
CA PHE A 123 4.76 5.36 -12.33
C PHE A 123 5.24 3.97 -12.76
N VAL A 124 4.70 3.47 -13.85
CA VAL A 124 5.26 2.31 -14.55
C VAL A 124 5.83 2.82 -15.87
N PHE A 125 7.14 2.93 -15.96
CA PHE A 125 7.81 3.10 -17.25
C PHE A 125 7.71 1.78 -18.02
N PHE A 126 6.87 1.73 -19.02
CA PHE A 126 6.95 0.69 -20.04
C PHE A 126 8.00 1.11 -21.08
N VAL A 127 9.20 0.55 -20.97
CA VAL A 127 10.16 0.56 -22.05
C VAL A 127 9.77 -0.57 -23.00
N LEU A 128 9.15 -0.24 -24.12
CA LEU A 128 8.98 -1.21 -25.20
C LEU A 128 10.35 -1.58 -25.77
N LYS A 129 10.56 -2.87 -26.05
CA LYS A 129 11.79 -3.40 -26.68
C LYS A 129 12.16 -2.72 -28.02
N SER A 130 11.28 -1.92 -28.58
CA SER A 130 11.47 -1.18 -29.83
C SER A 130 12.06 0.23 -29.67
N GLY A 131 12.46 0.64 -28.46
CA GLY A 131 13.07 1.97 -28.23
C GLY A 131 12.11 3.17 -28.42
N ILE A 132 10.85 2.94 -28.79
CA ILE A 132 9.85 4.00 -28.88
C ILE A 132 9.16 4.09 -27.53
N SER A 133 9.43 5.19 -26.82
CA SER A 133 8.76 5.51 -25.58
C SER A 133 7.27 5.75 -25.87
N VAL A 134 6.38 4.86 -25.39
CA VAL A 134 4.93 5.10 -25.44
C VAL A 134 4.58 6.15 -24.39
N PHE A 135 4.97 7.37 -24.69
CA PHE A 135 4.75 8.56 -23.87
C PHE A 135 3.36 9.18 -24.07
N MET A 136 2.57 8.68 -25.03
CA MET A 136 1.41 9.38 -25.54
C MET A 136 0.03 8.91 -25.07
N LEU A 137 -0.09 7.87 -24.26
CA LEU A 137 -1.41 7.38 -23.82
C LEU A 137 -1.81 7.78 -22.39
N ALA A 138 -1.04 8.65 -21.75
CA ALA A 138 -1.23 8.95 -20.34
C ALA A 138 -1.23 10.44 -19.98
N SER A 139 -1.61 11.36 -20.86
CA SER A 139 -1.54 12.78 -20.53
C SER A 139 -2.33 13.14 -19.29
N ASP A 140 -3.55 12.64 -19.12
CA ASP A 140 -4.37 12.93 -17.94
C ASP A 140 -3.93 12.11 -16.73
N ARG A 141 -3.63 10.82 -16.90
CA ARG A 141 -3.07 9.98 -15.82
C ARG A 141 -1.66 10.41 -15.42
N PHE A 142 -0.87 10.93 -16.34
CA PHE A 142 0.46 11.48 -16.05
C PHE A 142 0.36 12.72 -15.16
N ARG A 143 -0.50 13.66 -15.53
CA ARG A 143 -0.75 14.88 -14.75
C ARG A 143 -1.32 14.55 -13.36
N GLN A 144 -2.31 13.67 -13.29
CA GLN A 144 -2.89 13.20 -12.03
C GLN A 144 -1.84 12.53 -11.13
N ASN A 145 -0.98 11.67 -11.69
CA ASN A 145 0.08 11.03 -10.90
C ASN A 145 1.12 12.01 -10.36
N THR A 146 1.41 13.07 -11.09
CA THR A 146 2.40 14.09 -10.70
C THR A 146 1.88 15.00 -9.58
N GLU A 147 0.59 15.28 -9.56
CA GLU A 147 -0.05 16.15 -8.56
C GLU A 147 -0.57 15.36 -7.35
N ILE A 148 -1.24 14.24 -7.59
CA ILE A 148 -1.91 13.44 -6.54
C ILE A 148 -0.89 12.72 -5.65
N ARG A 149 0.19 12.19 -6.20
CA ARG A 149 1.18 11.43 -5.42
C ARG A 149 1.87 12.25 -4.33
N PRO A 150 2.38 13.48 -4.56
CA PRO A 150 2.89 14.33 -3.49
C PRO A 150 1.85 14.58 -2.40
N HIS A 151 0.59 14.76 -2.76
CA HIS A 151 -0.50 14.94 -1.81
C HIS A 151 -0.73 13.68 -0.95
N ILE A 152 -0.79 12.48 -1.54
CA ILE A 152 -0.87 11.22 -0.79
C ILE A 152 0.26 11.12 0.23
N VAL A 153 1.48 11.44 -0.19
CA VAL A 153 2.67 11.34 0.66
C VAL A 153 2.61 12.36 1.80
N SER A 154 2.30 13.62 1.52
CA SER A 154 2.20 14.66 2.56
C SER A 154 1.10 14.38 3.57
N GLU A 155 0.00 13.77 3.12
CA GLU A 155 -1.15 13.47 3.97
C GLU A 155 -0.97 12.24 4.86
N LEU A 156 -0.41 11.15 4.35
CA LEU A 156 -0.41 9.86 5.07
C LEU A 156 0.93 9.55 5.75
N PHE A 157 2.07 9.99 5.23
CA PHE A 157 3.38 9.54 5.69
C PHE A 157 3.78 10.06 7.07
N PRO A 158 3.42 11.28 7.50
CA PRO A 158 3.65 11.70 8.88
C PRO A 158 2.97 10.78 9.91
N THR A 159 1.74 10.33 9.59
CA THR A 159 1.02 9.37 10.45
C THR A 159 1.69 8.00 10.45
N LEU A 160 2.12 7.50 9.28
CA LEU A 160 2.80 6.20 9.18
C LEU A 160 4.10 6.14 9.97
N VAL A 161 4.96 7.16 9.86
CA VAL A 161 6.24 7.18 10.58
C VAL A 161 6.02 7.28 12.09
N SER A 162 5.01 8.02 12.54
CA SER A 162 4.63 8.11 13.95
C SER A 162 4.16 6.76 14.50
N ILE A 163 3.30 6.05 13.77
CA ILE A 163 2.83 4.71 14.15
C ILE A 163 4.01 3.74 14.22
N ALA A 164 4.85 3.68 13.20
CA ALA A 164 6.00 2.80 13.16
C ALA A 164 7.00 3.09 14.29
N SER A 165 7.26 4.36 14.60
CA SER A 165 8.13 4.76 15.71
C SER A 165 7.58 4.32 17.07
N ARG A 166 6.27 4.39 17.28
CA ARG A 166 5.61 3.84 18.49
C ARG A 166 5.73 2.31 18.57
N MET A 167 5.54 1.61 17.45
CA MET A 167 5.72 0.15 17.39
C MET A 167 7.13 -0.29 17.73
N MET A 168 8.13 0.49 17.34
CA MET A 168 9.54 0.23 17.66
C MET A 168 9.89 0.40 19.14
N GLN A 169 9.04 1.05 19.94
CA GLN A 169 9.20 1.13 21.40
C GLN A 169 8.77 -0.17 22.11
N THR A 170 7.98 -1.01 21.44
CA THR A 170 7.58 -2.32 21.98
C THR A 170 8.71 -3.32 21.70
N PRO A 171 9.14 -4.12 22.70
CA PRO A 171 10.14 -5.14 22.48
C PRO A 171 9.73 -6.11 21.34
N PRO A 172 10.67 -6.53 20.50
CA PRO A 172 10.40 -7.51 19.45
C PRO A 172 9.88 -8.81 20.07
N SER A 173 8.82 -9.34 19.50
CA SER A 173 8.23 -10.61 19.91
C SER A 173 7.97 -11.47 18.67
N SER A 174 7.65 -12.73 18.89
CA SER A 174 7.20 -13.66 17.85
C SER A 174 5.79 -13.32 17.29
N ALA A 175 5.06 -12.39 17.94
CA ALA A 175 3.76 -11.91 17.44
C ALA A 175 3.92 -11.24 16.07
N GLN A 176 3.08 -11.62 15.14
CA GLN A 176 3.22 -11.24 13.73
C GLN A 176 2.62 -9.87 13.37
N GLU A 177 1.84 -9.26 14.25
CA GLU A 177 1.13 -8.01 13.94
C GLU A 177 2.09 -6.84 13.72
N ILE A 178 3.03 -6.62 14.66
CA ILE A 178 3.99 -5.51 14.58
C ILE A 178 4.89 -5.64 13.35
N PRO A 179 5.60 -6.76 13.10
CA PRO A 179 6.46 -6.87 11.93
C PRO A 179 5.69 -6.78 10.62
N THR A 180 4.46 -7.27 10.56
CA THR A 180 3.61 -7.14 9.37
C THR A 180 3.30 -5.68 9.08
N MET A 181 2.92 -4.90 10.09
CA MET A 181 2.64 -3.48 9.91
C MET A 181 3.90 -2.66 9.58
N LEU A 182 5.02 -2.92 10.25
CA LEU A 182 6.31 -2.28 9.93
C LEU A 182 6.71 -2.57 8.47
N HIS A 183 6.60 -3.83 8.04
CA HIS A 183 6.85 -4.19 6.65
C HIS A 183 5.94 -3.43 5.68
N LEU A 184 4.64 -3.32 5.96
CA LEU A 184 3.69 -2.57 5.10
C LEU A 184 4.04 -1.08 5.05
N ILE A 185 4.36 -0.46 6.18
CA ILE A 185 4.74 0.96 6.28
C ILE A 185 6.00 1.23 5.47
N ILE A 186 7.04 0.42 5.66
CA ILE A 186 8.31 0.55 4.92
C ILE A 186 8.09 0.30 3.42
N LYS A 187 7.22 -0.66 3.07
CA LYS A 187 6.83 -0.96 1.69
C LYS A 187 6.09 0.21 1.02
N ALA A 188 5.20 0.90 1.76
CA ALA A 188 4.56 2.12 1.26
C ALA A 188 5.62 3.19 0.93
N TYR A 189 6.55 3.44 1.86
CA TYR A 189 7.65 4.38 1.64
C TYR A 189 8.53 3.98 0.46
N LYS A 190 8.98 2.71 0.40
CA LYS A 190 9.77 2.22 -0.73
C LYS A 190 9.05 2.38 -2.07
N THR A 191 7.75 2.10 -2.10
CA THR A 191 6.95 2.24 -3.32
C THR A 191 6.85 3.70 -3.75
N SER A 192 6.74 4.64 -2.79
CA SER A 192 6.65 6.07 -3.08
C SER A 192 7.95 6.66 -3.63
N ILE A 193 9.11 6.13 -3.22
CA ILE A 193 10.43 6.59 -3.72
C ILE A 193 10.89 5.86 -4.99
N SER A 194 10.08 5.02 -5.60
CA SER A 194 10.46 4.29 -6.82
C SER A 194 10.68 5.19 -8.05
N SER A 195 10.16 6.41 -8.02
CA SER A 195 10.44 7.48 -8.97
C SER A 195 11.15 8.63 -8.24
N GLU A 196 10.81 9.89 -8.54
CA GLU A 196 11.37 11.04 -7.85
C GLU A 196 10.81 11.19 -6.43
N LEU A 197 11.61 11.76 -5.52
CA LEU A 197 11.16 12.14 -4.19
C LEU A 197 10.22 13.35 -4.30
N SER A 198 9.08 13.31 -3.62
CA SER A 198 8.23 14.48 -3.51
C SER A 198 8.90 15.59 -2.68
N PRO A 199 8.50 16.87 -2.83
CA PRO A 199 9.05 17.96 -2.00
C PRO A 199 8.96 17.67 -0.50
N HIS A 200 7.85 17.07 -0.04
CA HIS A 200 7.69 16.65 1.35
C HIS A 200 8.72 15.59 1.76
N GLN A 201 9.03 14.61 0.91
CA GLN A 201 10.05 13.59 1.21
C GLN A 201 11.48 14.13 1.23
N GLN A 202 11.73 15.27 0.60
CA GLN A 202 13.03 15.95 0.61
C GLN A 202 13.20 16.88 1.81
N SER A 203 12.12 17.25 2.50
CA SER A 203 12.19 18.11 3.68
C SER A 203 12.84 17.41 4.87
N ALA A 204 13.57 18.16 5.70
CA ALA A 204 14.17 17.64 6.92
C ALA A 204 13.12 17.05 7.89
N GLU A 205 11.93 17.64 7.92
CA GLU A 205 10.80 17.19 8.74
C GLU A 205 10.33 15.77 8.38
N SER A 206 10.51 15.37 7.14
CA SER A 206 10.16 14.03 6.66
C SER A 206 11.37 13.08 6.66
N ILE A 207 12.48 13.50 6.06
CA ILE A 207 13.62 12.60 5.84
C ILE A 207 14.29 12.16 7.14
N VAL A 208 14.35 13.03 8.16
CA VAL A 208 15.00 12.71 9.42
C VAL A 208 14.23 11.64 10.21
N PRO A 209 12.91 11.76 10.47
CA PRO A 209 12.16 10.71 11.17
C PRO A 209 12.16 9.37 10.40
N TRP A 210 12.04 9.40 9.07
CA TRP A 210 12.11 8.18 8.26
C TRP A 210 13.50 7.55 8.29
N GLY A 211 14.57 8.34 8.17
CA GLY A 211 15.94 7.86 8.30
C GLY A 211 16.19 7.20 9.64
N GLN A 212 15.76 7.83 10.74
CA GLN A 212 15.88 7.29 12.09
C GLN A 212 15.10 5.99 12.26
N LEU A 213 13.85 5.92 11.77
CA LEU A 213 13.03 4.71 11.80
C LEU A 213 13.72 3.56 11.06
N LEU A 214 14.15 3.80 9.83
CA LEU A 214 14.80 2.78 8.99
C LEU A 214 16.10 2.29 9.62
N PHE A 215 16.91 3.19 10.17
CA PHE A 215 18.14 2.85 10.88
C PHE A 215 17.85 1.99 12.11
N ASN A 216 16.85 2.36 12.90
CA ASN A 216 16.44 1.59 14.08
C ASN A 216 15.95 0.18 13.70
N VAL A 217 15.16 0.04 12.62
CA VAL A 217 14.70 -1.28 12.14
C VAL A 217 15.87 -2.15 11.68
N VAL A 218 16.84 -1.58 10.98
CA VAL A 218 18.05 -2.30 10.54
C VAL A 218 18.86 -2.82 11.73
N ASN A 219 19.06 -1.97 12.73
CA ASN A 219 19.87 -2.30 13.92
C ASN A 219 19.11 -3.07 15.00
N LEU A 220 17.80 -3.34 14.81
CA LEU A 220 17.01 -4.06 15.77
C LEU A 220 17.56 -5.47 16.00
N SER A 221 17.89 -5.80 17.24
CA SER A 221 18.23 -7.18 17.64
C SER A 221 16.95 -7.99 17.72
N LEU A 222 16.85 -9.03 16.91
CA LEU A 222 15.67 -9.91 16.87
C LEU A 222 15.93 -11.14 17.75
N PRO A 223 14.93 -11.61 18.52
CA PRO A 223 15.00 -12.88 19.21
C PRO A 223 15.26 -14.03 18.21
N ARG A 224 15.97 -15.08 18.67
CA ARG A 224 16.30 -16.22 17.79
C ARG A 224 15.07 -16.94 17.27
N ASP A 225 14.00 -16.99 18.06
CA ASP A 225 12.71 -17.58 17.72
C ASP A 225 11.85 -16.73 16.77
N ALA A 226 12.22 -15.45 16.56
CA ALA A 226 11.49 -14.54 15.69
C ALA A 226 11.90 -14.61 14.21
N VAL A 227 13.03 -15.23 13.92
CA VAL A 227 13.56 -15.36 12.55
C VAL A 227 13.96 -16.81 12.29
N PRO A 228 13.38 -17.47 11.28
CA PRO A 228 13.76 -18.83 10.93
C PRO A 228 15.24 -18.98 10.60
N GLU A 229 15.84 -20.11 10.96
CA GLU A 229 17.23 -20.43 10.60
C GLU A 229 17.35 -20.78 9.11
N ASP A 230 16.33 -21.42 8.56
CA ASP A 230 16.27 -21.78 7.15
C ASP A 230 16.12 -20.53 6.26
N GLU A 231 16.88 -20.48 5.17
CA GLU A 231 16.95 -19.32 4.29
C GLU A 231 15.64 -19.13 3.49
N GLU A 232 14.99 -20.19 3.05
CA GLU A 232 13.75 -20.15 2.27
C GLU A 232 12.58 -19.69 3.18
N GLU A 233 12.53 -20.22 4.42
CA GLU A 233 11.55 -19.78 5.40
C GLU A 233 11.76 -18.33 5.83
N ARG A 234 13.03 -17.89 5.92
CA ARG A 234 13.40 -16.52 6.27
C ARG A 234 12.82 -15.49 5.29
N GLU A 235 12.73 -15.82 4.00
CA GLU A 235 12.09 -14.93 3.02
C GLU A 235 10.61 -14.71 3.28
N SER A 236 9.94 -15.63 3.97
CA SER A 236 8.54 -15.47 4.38
C SER A 236 8.37 -14.62 5.66
N CYS A 237 9.41 -14.51 6.48
CA CYS A 237 9.40 -13.82 7.77
C CYS A 237 9.20 -12.31 7.63
N GLU A 238 8.20 -11.75 8.31
CA GLU A 238 7.86 -10.31 8.22
C GLU A 238 8.95 -9.41 8.84
N TRP A 239 9.63 -9.85 9.92
CA TRP A 239 10.78 -9.12 10.47
C TRP A 239 11.94 -9.05 9.46
N TRP A 240 12.21 -10.15 8.77
CA TRP A 240 13.23 -10.18 7.74
C TRP A 240 12.88 -9.24 6.57
N LYS A 241 11.62 -9.26 6.14
CA LYS A 241 11.14 -8.35 5.11
C LYS A 241 11.26 -6.89 5.53
N ALA A 242 10.90 -6.55 6.76
CA ALA A 242 11.04 -5.19 7.28
C ALA A 242 12.50 -4.72 7.21
N LYS A 243 13.48 -5.54 7.67
CA LYS A 243 14.91 -5.23 7.57
C LYS A 243 15.39 -5.11 6.12
N LYS A 244 15.08 -6.11 5.28
CA LYS A 244 15.45 -6.13 3.85
C LYS A 244 14.97 -4.87 3.12
N TRP A 245 13.72 -4.46 3.37
CA TRP A 245 13.17 -3.25 2.76
C TRP A 245 13.76 -1.97 3.34
N SER A 246 14.09 -1.93 4.63
CA SER A 246 14.79 -0.78 5.24
C SER A 246 16.16 -0.56 4.62
N TYR A 247 16.95 -1.62 4.44
CA TYR A 247 18.22 -1.54 3.73
C TYR A 247 18.05 -1.03 2.30
N ALA A 248 17.05 -1.55 1.58
CA ALA A 248 16.78 -1.13 0.21
C ALA A 248 16.39 0.36 0.10
N VAL A 249 15.63 0.86 1.08
CA VAL A 249 15.24 2.28 1.15
C VAL A 249 16.43 3.15 1.50
N LEU A 250 17.21 2.80 2.53
CA LEU A 250 18.41 3.55 2.91
C LEU A 250 19.41 3.63 1.75
N GLY A 251 19.67 2.50 1.07
CA GLY A 251 20.52 2.48 -0.12
C GLY A 251 20.01 3.39 -1.23
N ALA A 252 18.69 3.38 -1.52
CA ALA A 252 18.10 4.23 -2.53
C ALA A 252 18.18 5.74 -2.17
N LEU A 253 17.98 6.09 -0.90
CA LEU A 253 18.11 7.46 -0.42
C LEU A 253 19.58 7.91 -0.49
N PHE A 254 20.51 7.06 -0.03
CA PHE A 254 21.94 7.36 -0.07
C PHE A 254 22.43 7.62 -1.48
N HIS A 255 22.09 6.76 -2.45
CA HIS A 255 22.47 6.96 -3.85
C HIS A 255 21.95 8.26 -4.46
N ARG A 256 20.83 8.78 -3.98
CA ARG A 256 20.26 10.05 -4.44
C ARG A 256 20.86 11.27 -3.78
N CYS A 257 21.36 11.14 -2.55
CA CYS A 257 21.97 12.24 -1.80
C CYS A 257 23.48 12.41 -2.11
N VAL A 258 24.20 11.37 -2.50
CA VAL A 258 25.64 11.41 -2.78
C VAL A 258 26.02 12.34 -3.92
N PRO A 259 25.28 12.47 -5.05
CA PRO A 259 25.60 13.45 -6.09
C PRO A 259 25.62 14.90 -5.59
N TYR A 260 24.75 15.23 -4.65
CA TYR A 260 24.70 16.57 -4.06
C TYR A 260 25.89 16.85 -3.14
N ALA A 261 26.37 15.87 -2.39
CA ALA A 261 27.54 16.01 -1.53
C ALA A 261 28.83 16.27 -2.32
N ARG A 262 28.97 15.69 -3.51
CA ARG A 262 30.13 15.91 -4.40
C ARG A 262 30.15 17.26 -5.10
N ALA A 263 29.03 17.96 -5.15
CA ALA A 263 28.95 19.29 -5.77
C ALA A 263 29.39 20.42 -4.82
N TYR A 264 29.58 20.12 -3.53
CA TYR A 264 29.95 21.10 -2.49
C TYR A 264 31.36 20.82 -1.88
N THR A 265 32.09 19.87 -2.41
CA THR A 265 33.51 19.60 -2.08
C THR A 265 34.38 19.95 -3.28
#